data_ad711e85c611285ea954abee75361a15
#
_entry.id   ad711e85c611285ea954abee75361a15
#
_cell.length_a   1.000
_cell.length_b   1.000
_cell.length_c   1.000
_cell.angle_alpha   90.00
_cell.angle_beta   90.00
_cell.angle_gamma   90.00
#
_symmetry.space_group_name_H-M   'P 1'
#
loop_
_entity.id
_entity.type
_entity.pdbx_description
1 polymer ?
#
loop_
_entity_poly.entity_id
_entity_poly.type
_entity_poly.pdbx_seq_one_letter_code
_entity_poly.pdbx_strand_id
1 'polypeptide(L)'
;MNQLHKHINRIVFYILTSILFRCLPAVAQNTGFDNLLTAAQWNLLFPKRAGTFGVHPQGYTADFFSFANLKQAVDEISDYEVEIRIKEGVWGQLITVTRKSTGISYLYSDVSPDWHTNPTPETVAYVDFLDFVNRSSSQNNKRELAAFLANISKETTGGWQLPVGGGTDGDYALWGLYFVHELGYTSSNSAGVYSATNLEFPPNPAVGYYGRGPIQLSWNYNYGQFSKFMFNDKNILLDNPDLVQSDGVLAFKSAIWFWMMPQCPKPSCHMVMHDLWIPDMLSYSASKMYQKGFAHTNNIINGGLECRSTSAQAFTDKVFLRSELYKYYLGILGFDASQIAAENLNGYSTLCYESETNAMEDYVDCQLDNMLGSIENNTEIVQIFPNPTSKNLQLGVSEDLLGASYEIYDNIGKKVMTDIIQSQHTFISIEKLPEGIYFLTIDSARRPTFRIVKQ
;
A
#
# COMPACT_ATOMS: atom_id res chain seq x y z
N MET A 1 -35.03 42.96 37.09
CA MET A 1 -34.67 42.58 35.72
C MET A 1 -33.16 42.50 35.42
N ASN A 2 -32.28 43.14 36.17
CA ASN A 2 -30.82 43.14 35.86
C ASN A 2 -29.97 41.97 36.39
N GLN A 3 -30.50 41.12 37.27
CA GLN A 3 -29.73 39.94 37.73
C GLN A 3 -29.99 38.67 36.90
N LEU A 4 -31.15 38.56 36.29
CA LEU A 4 -31.49 37.39 35.46
C LEU A 4 -30.71 37.40 34.12
N HIS A 5 -30.43 38.58 33.57
CA HIS A 5 -29.63 38.72 32.32
C HIS A 5 -28.13 38.37 32.51
N LYS A 6 -27.58 38.57 33.71
CA LYS A 6 -26.17 38.21 33.99
C LYS A 6 -25.96 36.70 34.16
N HIS A 7 -26.96 35.96 34.62
CA HIS A 7 -26.86 34.51 34.72
C HIS A 7 -27.05 33.79 33.38
N ILE A 8 -27.93 34.29 32.52
CA ILE A 8 -28.16 33.72 31.18
C ILE A 8 -26.90 33.89 30.30
N ASN A 9 -26.26 35.06 30.34
CA ASN A 9 -25.03 35.28 29.57
C ASN A 9 -23.81 34.47 30.08
N ARG A 10 -23.78 34.11 31.36
CA ARG A 10 -22.71 33.20 31.87
C ARG A 10 -22.95 31.75 31.48
N ILE A 11 -24.20 31.28 31.49
CA ILE A 11 -24.55 29.92 31.10
C ILE A 11 -24.35 29.72 29.59
N VAL A 12 -24.70 30.70 28.76
CA VAL A 12 -24.49 30.64 27.32
C VAL A 12 -22.99 30.70 26.98
N PHE A 13 -22.17 31.45 27.74
CA PHE A 13 -20.73 31.49 27.54
C PHE A 13 -20.02 30.18 27.96
N TYR A 14 -20.48 29.49 29.01
CA TYR A 14 -19.95 28.17 29.41
C TYR A 14 -20.43 27.04 28.49
N ILE A 15 -21.59 27.14 27.87
CA ILE A 15 -22.05 26.15 26.86
C ILE A 15 -21.33 26.35 25.52
N LEU A 16 -21.03 27.59 25.13
CA LEU A 16 -20.26 27.86 23.90
C LEU A 16 -18.76 27.54 24.03
N THR A 17 -18.17 27.60 25.22
CA THR A 17 -16.76 27.21 25.43
C THR A 17 -16.59 25.71 25.65
N SER A 18 -17.61 24.96 26.02
CA SER A 18 -17.55 23.49 26.12
C SER A 18 -17.82 22.75 24.82
N ILE A 19 -18.26 23.46 23.77
CA ILE A 19 -18.49 22.86 22.44
C ILE A 19 -17.24 22.98 21.54
N LEU A 20 -16.23 23.77 21.90
CA LEU A 20 -15.06 24.07 21.05
C LEU A 20 -13.79 23.25 21.35
N PHE A 21 -13.83 22.29 22.27
CA PHE A 21 -12.76 21.29 22.43
C PHE A 21 -13.31 19.87 22.25
N ARG A 22 -13.91 19.57 21.12
CA ARG A 22 -13.78 18.22 20.59
C ARG A 22 -12.34 18.14 20.10
N CYS A 23 -11.50 17.45 20.86
CA CYS A 23 -10.25 16.90 20.31
C CYS A 23 -10.62 16.18 19.01
N LEU A 24 -10.32 16.78 17.88
CA LEU A 24 -10.28 16.01 16.65
C LEU A 24 -9.32 14.85 16.97
N PRO A 25 -9.70 13.59 16.74
CA PRO A 25 -8.77 12.49 16.92
C PRO A 25 -7.52 12.83 16.11
N ALA A 26 -6.36 12.73 16.74
CA ALA A 26 -5.09 12.97 16.05
C ALA A 26 -5.03 11.98 14.89
N VAL A 27 -4.90 12.49 13.68
CA VAL A 27 -4.60 11.65 12.51
C VAL A 27 -3.30 10.91 12.81
N ALA A 28 -3.28 9.60 12.62
CA ALA A 28 -2.10 8.80 12.85
C ALA A 28 -0.97 9.32 11.93
N GLN A 29 0.11 9.82 12.52
CA GLN A 29 1.27 10.28 11.76
C GLN A 29 2.14 9.09 11.36
N ASN A 30 2.54 9.01 10.10
CA ASN A 30 3.51 8.05 9.63
C ASN A 30 4.93 8.51 10.00
N THR A 31 5.35 8.22 11.22
CA THR A 31 6.69 8.58 11.72
C THR A 31 7.81 7.82 11.03
N GLY A 32 7.52 6.67 10.41
CA GLY A 32 8.48 5.92 9.59
C GLY A 32 8.93 6.75 8.39
N PHE A 33 8.02 7.34 7.65
CA PHE A 33 8.31 8.18 6.50
C PHE A 33 9.17 9.41 6.89
N ASP A 34 8.87 10.07 8.02
CA ASP A 34 9.60 11.25 8.49
C ASP A 34 11.09 10.98 8.76
N ASN A 35 11.42 9.73 9.09
CA ASN A 35 12.79 9.31 9.36
C ASN A 35 13.56 8.86 8.10
N LEU A 36 12.87 8.69 6.96
CA LEU A 36 13.46 8.15 5.74
C LEU A 36 13.85 9.22 4.73
N LEU A 37 13.09 10.32 4.65
CA LEU A 37 13.25 11.32 3.60
C LEU A 37 12.94 12.72 4.14
N THR A 38 13.80 13.68 3.79
CA THR A 38 13.65 15.09 4.14
C THR A 38 13.30 15.93 2.91
N ALA A 39 12.73 17.13 3.12
CA ALA A 39 12.47 18.08 2.04
C ALA A 39 13.75 18.47 1.27
N ALA A 40 14.90 18.57 1.96
CA ALA A 40 16.17 18.88 1.31
C ALA A 40 16.62 17.73 0.38
N GLN A 41 16.49 16.48 0.82
CA GLN A 41 16.77 15.31 -0.02
C GLN A 41 15.81 15.24 -1.21
N TRP A 42 14.51 15.51 -1.00
CA TRP A 42 13.52 15.54 -2.08
C TRP A 42 13.90 16.53 -3.19
N ASN A 43 14.34 17.71 -2.81
CA ASN A 43 14.79 18.74 -3.76
C ASN A 43 16.04 18.32 -4.54
N LEU A 44 16.92 17.54 -3.94
CA LEU A 44 18.10 16.98 -4.61
C LEU A 44 17.75 15.82 -5.54
N LEU A 45 16.77 14.97 -5.16
CA LEU A 45 16.33 13.84 -5.94
C LEU A 45 15.57 14.26 -7.20
N PHE A 46 14.71 15.28 -7.10
CA PHE A 46 13.81 15.71 -8.18
C PHE A 46 13.94 17.20 -8.51
N PRO A 47 15.11 17.67 -8.92
CA PRO A 47 15.36 19.10 -9.14
C PRO A 47 14.56 19.68 -10.32
N LYS A 48 14.09 18.85 -11.26
CA LYS A 48 13.37 19.27 -12.46
C LYS A 48 11.83 19.18 -12.34
N ARG A 49 11.29 18.64 -11.22
CA ARG A 49 9.85 18.37 -11.03
C ARG A 49 8.94 19.61 -11.17
N ALA A 50 9.45 20.80 -10.87
CA ALA A 50 8.73 22.06 -11.03
C ALA A 50 8.97 22.73 -12.39
N GLY A 51 9.59 22.01 -13.33
CA GLY A 51 9.98 22.53 -14.65
C GLY A 51 11.41 23.04 -14.69
N THR A 52 11.81 23.54 -15.84
CA THR A 52 13.14 24.09 -16.11
C THR A 52 13.03 25.55 -16.53
N PHE A 53 14.02 26.37 -16.16
CA PHE A 53 14.03 27.81 -16.46
C PHE A 53 12.76 28.57 -16.05
N GLY A 54 12.11 28.13 -14.95
CA GLY A 54 10.87 28.72 -14.44
C GLY A 54 9.61 28.35 -15.22
N VAL A 55 9.68 27.37 -16.13
CA VAL A 55 8.54 26.93 -16.94
C VAL A 55 8.35 25.45 -16.80
N HIS A 56 7.14 25.03 -16.38
CA HIS A 56 6.73 23.64 -16.40
C HIS A 56 6.15 23.29 -17.79
N PRO A 57 6.52 22.14 -18.40
CA PRO A 57 6.12 21.80 -19.77
C PRO A 57 4.61 21.64 -19.97
N GLN A 58 3.89 21.35 -18.89
CA GLN A 58 2.43 21.17 -18.87
C GLN A 58 1.70 22.38 -18.24
N GLY A 59 2.38 23.54 -18.08
CA GLY A 59 1.77 24.80 -17.65
C GLY A 59 1.51 24.96 -16.15
N TYR A 60 2.06 24.07 -15.30
CA TYR A 60 1.94 24.19 -13.85
C TYR A 60 2.80 25.36 -13.34
N THR A 61 2.21 26.20 -12.50
CA THR A 61 2.88 27.37 -11.91
C THR A 61 3.35 27.12 -10.47
N ALA A 62 2.85 26.07 -9.83
CA ALA A 62 3.25 25.64 -8.51
C ALA A 62 4.03 24.31 -8.59
N ASP A 63 4.83 24.02 -7.55
CA ASP A 63 5.52 22.73 -7.38
C ASP A 63 4.48 21.63 -7.08
N PHE A 64 3.89 21.07 -8.14
CA PHE A 64 2.82 20.07 -8.04
C PHE A 64 3.27 18.82 -7.26
N PHE A 65 4.47 18.33 -7.50
CA PHE A 65 5.07 17.21 -6.82
C PHE A 65 5.97 17.65 -5.65
N SER A 66 5.54 18.67 -4.89
CA SER A 66 6.29 19.15 -3.73
C SER A 66 6.41 18.08 -2.63
N PHE A 67 7.47 18.17 -1.82
CA PHE A 67 7.61 17.33 -0.63
C PHE A 67 6.45 17.51 0.36
N ALA A 68 5.93 18.72 0.47
CA ALA A 68 4.79 19.03 1.33
C ALA A 68 3.54 18.24 0.90
N ASN A 69 3.26 18.19 -0.41
CA ASN A 69 2.14 17.42 -0.94
C ASN A 69 2.31 15.91 -0.70
N LEU A 70 3.53 15.37 -0.88
CA LEU A 70 3.83 13.97 -0.58
C LEU A 70 3.64 13.68 0.92
N LYS A 71 4.22 14.50 1.79
CA LYS A 71 4.10 14.33 3.25
C LYS A 71 2.64 14.36 3.70
N GLN A 72 1.88 15.34 3.23
CA GLN A 72 0.46 15.43 3.54
C GLN A 72 -0.31 14.23 3.01
N ALA A 73 0.00 13.74 1.82
CA ALA A 73 -0.63 12.54 1.27
C ALA A 73 -0.36 11.30 2.12
N VAL A 74 0.90 11.12 2.56
CA VAL A 74 1.29 10.01 3.45
C VAL A 74 0.54 10.09 4.78
N ASP A 75 0.49 11.26 5.40
CA ASP A 75 -0.19 11.44 6.69
C ASP A 75 -1.71 11.19 6.58
N GLU A 76 -2.35 11.76 5.57
CA GLU A 76 -3.79 11.64 5.42
C GLU A 76 -4.25 10.24 4.99
N ILE A 77 -3.48 9.54 4.12
CA ILE A 77 -3.86 8.18 3.70
C ILE A 77 -3.58 7.16 4.80
N SER A 78 -2.65 7.44 5.71
CA SER A 78 -2.37 6.60 6.89
C SER A 78 -3.56 6.43 7.83
N ASP A 79 -4.60 7.26 7.69
CA ASP A 79 -5.86 7.16 8.44
C ASP A 79 -6.78 6.03 7.93
N TYR A 80 -6.41 5.35 6.84
CA TYR A 80 -7.24 4.31 6.22
C TYR A 80 -6.67 2.92 6.49
N GLU A 81 -7.58 1.97 6.66
CA GLU A 81 -7.32 0.54 6.64
C GLU A 81 -8.39 -0.16 5.79
N VAL A 82 -8.05 -1.32 5.24
CA VAL A 82 -8.98 -2.11 4.42
C VAL A 82 -8.99 -3.56 4.84
N GLU A 83 -10.18 -4.14 4.87
CA GLU A 83 -10.42 -5.57 4.87
C GLU A 83 -10.73 -6.01 3.44
N ILE A 84 -10.02 -7.02 2.95
CA ILE A 84 -10.15 -7.54 1.59
C ILE A 84 -10.58 -8.99 1.70
N ARG A 85 -11.67 -9.36 1.03
CA ARG A 85 -12.16 -10.72 0.92
C ARG A 85 -12.01 -11.21 -0.50
N ILE A 86 -11.40 -12.36 -0.65
CA ILE A 86 -11.21 -13.07 -1.92
C ILE A 86 -11.72 -14.50 -1.83
N LYS A 87 -11.92 -15.13 -2.98
CA LYS A 87 -12.20 -16.57 -3.11
C LYS A 87 -11.21 -17.16 -4.10
N GLU A 88 -10.53 -18.23 -3.69
CA GLU A 88 -9.59 -18.93 -4.56
C GLU A 88 -10.25 -19.36 -5.87
N GLY A 89 -9.59 -19.08 -6.99
CA GLY A 89 -10.10 -19.40 -8.33
C GLY A 89 -11.31 -18.57 -8.79
N VAL A 90 -11.75 -17.57 -8.03
CA VAL A 90 -12.86 -16.68 -8.38
C VAL A 90 -12.34 -15.25 -8.55
N TRP A 91 -12.55 -14.70 -9.73
CA TRP A 91 -12.05 -13.36 -10.02
C TRP A 91 -12.70 -12.29 -9.16
N GLY A 92 -11.86 -11.40 -8.61
CA GLY A 92 -12.26 -10.18 -7.92
C GLY A 92 -12.09 -10.22 -6.41
N GLN A 93 -12.48 -9.12 -5.79
CA GLN A 93 -12.32 -8.90 -4.35
C GLN A 93 -13.45 -8.00 -3.81
N LEU A 94 -13.92 -8.29 -2.58
CA LEU A 94 -14.75 -7.38 -1.80
C LEU A 94 -13.85 -6.56 -0.88
N ILE A 95 -14.05 -5.26 -0.81
CA ILE A 95 -13.18 -4.36 -0.06
C ILE A 95 -14.03 -3.54 0.92
N THR A 96 -13.74 -3.67 2.21
CA THR A 96 -14.27 -2.79 3.24
C THR A 96 -13.20 -1.78 3.62
N VAL A 97 -13.43 -0.51 3.35
CA VAL A 97 -12.56 0.59 3.75
C VAL A 97 -13.02 1.14 5.08
N THR A 98 -12.11 1.31 6.03
CA THR A 98 -12.38 1.96 7.31
C THR A 98 -11.48 3.19 7.46
N ARG A 99 -12.07 4.32 7.77
CA ARG A 99 -11.35 5.50 8.20
C ARG A 99 -11.17 5.47 9.71
N LYS A 100 -9.94 5.21 10.17
CA LYS A 100 -9.61 4.95 11.58
C LYS A 100 -10.00 6.11 12.52
N SER A 101 -9.75 7.35 12.11
CA SER A 101 -10.08 8.54 12.92
C SER A 101 -11.57 8.73 13.18
N THR A 102 -12.44 8.22 12.32
CA THR A 102 -13.90 8.39 12.44
C THR A 102 -14.63 7.10 12.74
N GLY A 103 -14.00 5.94 12.54
CA GLY A 103 -14.62 4.63 12.61
C GLY A 103 -15.66 4.38 11.51
N ILE A 104 -15.71 5.24 10.47
CA ILE A 104 -16.65 5.08 9.37
C ILE A 104 -16.10 4.04 8.42
N SER A 105 -16.92 3.02 8.12
CA SER A 105 -16.61 1.97 7.17
C SER A 105 -17.60 1.94 6.01
N TYR A 106 -17.14 1.56 4.83
CA TYR A 106 -17.95 1.39 3.62
C TYR A 106 -17.38 0.29 2.74
N LEU A 107 -18.26 -0.35 2.00
CA LEU A 107 -17.95 -1.49 1.13
C LEU A 107 -17.94 -1.06 -0.33
N TYR A 108 -17.04 -1.64 -1.12
CA TYR A 108 -17.15 -1.72 -2.57
C TYR A 108 -16.65 -3.08 -3.08
N SER A 109 -17.05 -3.42 -4.29
CA SER A 109 -16.71 -4.69 -4.91
C SER A 109 -16.22 -4.49 -6.34
N ASP A 110 -15.28 -5.33 -6.73
CA ASP A 110 -14.92 -5.55 -8.13
C ASP A 110 -14.80 -7.07 -8.31
N VAL A 111 -15.96 -7.72 -8.46
CA VAL A 111 -16.08 -9.18 -8.42
C VAL A 111 -16.81 -9.71 -9.64
N SER A 112 -16.53 -10.98 -9.98
CA SER A 112 -17.28 -11.68 -11.01
C SER A 112 -18.77 -11.82 -10.65
N PRO A 113 -19.69 -11.92 -11.63
CA PRO A 113 -21.12 -12.04 -11.38
C PRO A 113 -21.52 -13.24 -10.51
N ASP A 114 -20.72 -14.30 -10.54
CA ASP A 114 -20.93 -15.53 -9.79
C ASP A 114 -20.32 -15.53 -8.39
N TRP A 115 -19.62 -14.48 -7.98
CA TRP A 115 -18.96 -14.38 -6.70
C TRP A 115 -19.86 -14.80 -5.52
N HIS A 116 -21.06 -14.23 -5.44
CA HIS A 116 -21.96 -14.44 -4.31
C HIS A 116 -22.60 -15.83 -4.28
N THR A 117 -22.64 -16.52 -5.41
CA THR A 117 -23.21 -17.87 -5.54
C THR A 117 -22.16 -18.96 -5.53
N ASN A 118 -20.90 -18.61 -5.71
CA ASN A 118 -19.79 -19.55 -5.69
C ASN A 118 -19.53 -20.08 -4.26
N PRO A 119 -19.49 -21.40 -4.05
CA PRO A 119 -19.36 -22.00 -2.72
C PRO A 119 -17.93 -21.94 -2.13
N THR A 120 -16.93 -21.49 -2.89
CA THR A 120 -15.55 -21.36 -2.39
C THR A 120 -15.51 -20.48 -1.14
N PRO A 121 -14.87 -20.91 -0.06
CA PRO A 121 -14.72 -20.10 1.14
C PRO A 121 -14.03 -18.77 0.88
N GLU A 122 -14.42 -17.74 1.63
CA GLU A 122 -13.74 -16.46 1.59
C GLU A 122 -12.48 -16.50 2.45
N THR A 123 -11.38 -15.98 1.89
CA THR A 123 -10.16 -15.63 2.62
C THR A 123 -10.14 -14.14 2.87
N VAL A 124 -9.72 -13.73 4.07
CA VAL A 124 -9.74 -12.32 4.50
C VAL A 124 -8.31 -11.83 4.74
N ALA A 125 -7.98 -10.71 4.16
CA ALA A 125 -6.72 -10.00 4.38
C ALA A 125 -6.97 -8.57 4.84
N TYR A 126 -5.96 -8.00 5.50
CA TYR A 126 -6.00 -6.62 5.99
C TYR A 126 -4.81 -5.84 5.46
N VAL A 127 -5.04 -4.58 5.09
CA VAL A 127 -4.00 -3.63 4.71
C VAL A 127 -4.20 -2.35 5.52
N ASP A 128 -3.23 -2.01 6.35
CA ASP A 128 -3.18 -0.72 7.03
C ASP A 128 -2.29 0.23 6.24
N PHE A 129 -2.83 1.35 5.80
CA PHE A 129 -2.07 2.35 5.04
C PHE A 129 -1.03 3.09 5.89
N LEU A 130 -1.09 2.98 7.21
CA LEU A 130 -0.02 3.44 8.10
C LEU A 130 1.27 2.65 7.87
N ASP A 131 1.18 1.42 7.36
CA ASP A 131 2.32 0.55 7.09
C ASP A 131 3.15 0.99 5.87
N PHE A 132 2.66 1.89 5.02
CA PHE A 132 3.45 2.42 3.90
C PHE A 132 4.78 2.99 4.40
N VAL A 133 5.90 2.37 3.99
CA VAL A 133 7.28 2.66 4.43
C VAL A 133 7.46 2.75 5.95
N ASN A 134 6.62 2.07 6.72
CA ASN A 134 6.59 2.11 8.18
C ASN A 134 6.32 0.74 8.84
N ARG A 135 6.32 -0.34 8.06
CA ARG A 135 5.86 -1.65 8.56
C ARG A 135 6.93 -2.42 9.34
N SER A 136 8.18 -2.35 8.94
CA SER A 136 9.22 -3.25 9.44
C SER A 136 10.53 -2.51 9.77
N SER A 137 11.67 -3.17 9.64
CA SER A 137 12.97 -2.54 9.91
C SER A 137 13.19 -1.30 9.03
N SER A 138 13.98 -0.36 9.53
CA SER A 138 14.35 0.84 8.75
C SER A 138 14.96 0.47 7.39
N GLN A 139 15.67 -0.65 7.28
CA GLN A 139 16.24 -1.12 6.03
C GLN A 139 15.16 -1.55 5.03
N ASN A 140 14.18 -2.34 5.47
CA ASN A 140 13.09 -2.76 4.59
C ASN A 140 12.19 -1.57 4.18
N ASN A 141 11.91 -0.65 5.10
CA ASN A 141 11.17 0.57 4.80
C ASN A 141 11.90 1.44 3.76
N LYS A 142 13.24 1.52 3.83
CA LYS A 142 14.07 2.18 2.81
C LYS A 142 14.03 1.46 1.46
N ARG A 143 14.05 0.11 1.47
CA ARG A 143 13.88 -0.69 0.24
C ARG A 143 12.55 -0.41 -0.43
N GLU A 144 11.47 -0.40 0.34
CA GLU A 144 10.14 -0.05 -0.17
C GLU A 144 10.11 1.37 -0.73
N LEU A 145 10.65 2.34 0.00
CA LEU A 145 10.72 3.73 -0.47
C LEU A 145 11.51 3.84 -1.79
N ALA A 146 12.68 3.20 -1.87
CA ALA A 146 13.48 3.19 -3.10
C ALA A 146 12.70 2.61 -4.29
N ALA A 147 11.97 1.51 -4.06
CA ALA A 147 11.17 0.86 -5.08
C ALA A 147 9.99 1.75 -5.53
N PHE A 148 9.30 2.38 -4.60
CA PHE A 148 8.24 3.35 -4.88
C PHE A 148 8.78 4.51 -5.71
N LEU A 149 9.88 5.14 -5.28
CA LEU A 149 10.52 6.25 -5.98
C LEU A 149 10.97 5.86 -7.41
N ALA A 150 11.53 4.66 -7.58
CA ALA A 150 11.94 4.17 -8.90
C ALA A 150 10.76 4.06 -9.87
N ASN A 151 9.63 3.53 -9.39
CA ASN A 151 8.45 3.37 -10.22
C ASN A 151 7.81 4.71 -10.59
N ILE A 152 7.56 5.59 -9.62
CA ILE A 152 6.95 6.89 -9.91
C ILE A 152 7.87 7.78 -10.78
N SER A 153 9.20 7.66 -10.62
CA SER A 153 10.15 8.37 -11.47
C SER A 153 10.09 7.87 -12.91
N LYS A 154 10.02 6.52 -13.11
CA LYS A 154 9.93 5.94 -14.44
C LYS A 154 8.64 6.34 -15.16
N GLU A 155 7.51 6.40 -14.44
CA GLU A 155 6.22 6.77 -15.02
C GLU A 155 6.15 8.24 -15.45
N THR A 156 6.92 9.12 -14.82
CA THR A 156 6.79 10.57 -14.95
C THR A 156 8.01 11.25 -15.54
N THR A 157 9.05 10.49 -15.89
CA THR A 157 10.33 11.08 -16.30
C THR A 157 10.26 11.86 -17.62
N GLY A 158 10.91 13.03 -17.63
CA GLY A 158 11.27 13.76 -18.86
C GLY A 158 12.69 13.47 -19.32
N GLY A 159 13.40 12.51 -18.69
CA GLY A 159 14.78 12.20 -18.98
C GLY A 159 14.97 11.28 -20.20
N TRP A 160 16.18 11.27 -20.73
CA TRP A 160 16.55 10.51 -21.94
C TRP A 160 17.96 9.97 -21.93
N GLN A 161 18.67 10.10 -20.83
CA GLN A 161 20.13 9.84 -20.79
C GLN A 161 20.52 8.81 -19.73
N LEU A 162 21.39 7.89 -20.10
CA LEU A 162 22.07 6.94 -19.23
C LEU A 162 23.54 7.36 -19.03
N PRO A 163 24.19 6.95 -17.93
CA PRO A 163 23.65 6.13 -16.84
C PRO A 163 22.71 6.91 -15.91
N VAL A 164 21.81 6.19 -15.23
CA VAL A 164 20.96 6.74 -14.20
C VAL A 164 21.82 7.22 -13.03
N GLY A 165 21.58 8.45 -12.58
CA GLY A 165 22.36 9.07 -11.49
C GLY A 165 23.74 9.57 -11.90
N GLY A 166 24.02 9.67 -13.19
CA GLY A 166 25.26 10.21 -13.72
C GLY A 166 25.44 11.72 -13.55
N GLY A 167 24.43 12.41 -13.09
CA GLY A 167 24.45 13.86 -12.81
C GLY A 167 24.45 14.75 -14.07
N THR A 168 24.19 14.18 -15.25
CA THR A 168 24.11 14.92 -16.50
C THR A 168 22.72 15.51 -16.74
N ASP A 169 22.65 16.60 -17.52
CA ASP A 169 21.35 17.15 -17.93
C ASP A 169 20.64 16.13 -18.86
N GLY A 170 19.46 15.72 -18.48
CA GLY A 170 18.73 14.62 -19.12
C GLY A 170 18.80 13.27 -18.43
N ASP A 171 19.55 13.15 -17.35
CA ASP A 171 19.59 11.96 -16.50
C ASP A 171 18.20 11.59 -15.96
N TYR A 172 17.78 10.36 -16.19
CA TYR A 172 16.45 9.87 -15.80
C TYR A 172 16.12 10.10 -14.32
N ALA A 173 17.10 9.98 -13.39
CA ALA A 173 16.87 10.18 -11.97
C ALA A 173 16.55 11.65 -11.65
N LEU A 174 17.24 12.60 -12.29
CA LEU A 174 17.02 14.04 -12.08
C LEU A 174 15.71 14.53 -12.71
N TRP A 175 15.20 13.83 -13.69
CA TRP A 175 13.98 14.16 -14.42
C TRP A 175 12.75 13.34 -13.98
N GLY A 176 12.83 12.60 -12.89
CA GLY A 176 11.67 12.00 -12.26
C GLY A 176 10.67 13.04 -11.78
N LEU A 177 9.40 12.69 -11.73
CA LEU A 177 8.29 13.58 -11.35
C LEU A 177 8.19 14.85 -12.21
N TYR A 178 8.56 14.74 -13.49
CA TYR A 178 8.54 15.88 -14.42
C TYR A 178 7.18 16.05 -15.10
N PHE A 179 6.57 14.96 -15.57
CA PHE A 179 5.25 14.99 -16.19
C PHE A 179 4.15 14.64 -15.18
N VAL A 180 3.18 15.52 -15.02
CA VAL A 180 2.04 15.33 -14.13
C VAL A 180 0.98 14.45 -14.76
N HIS A 181 0.82 14.52 -16.08
CA HIS A 181 -0.11 13.70 -16.84
C HIS A 181 0.51 13.23 -18.16
N GLU A 182 -0.06 12.19 -18.73
CA GLU A 182 0.38 11.55 -19.97
C GLU A 182 0.43 12.54 -21.13
N LEU A 183 1.54 12.51 -21.86
CA LEU A 183 1.76 13.42 -23.00
C LEU A 183 0.78 13.12 -24.13
N GLY A 184 0.32 14.18 -24.78
CA GLY A 184 -0.59 14.11 -25.91
C GLY A 184 -2.07 14.15 -25.54
N TYR A 185 -2.42 14.03 -24.25
CA TYR A 185 -3.79 14.11 -23.78
C TYR A 185 -4.06 15.39 -22.98
N THR A 186 -5.27 15.90 -23.16
CA THR A 186 -5.88 16.99 -22.39
C THR A 186 -7.35 16.67 -22.17
N SER A 187 -8.02 17.35 -21.27
CA SER A 187 -9.45 17.18 -21.04
C SER A 187 -10.28 17.37 -22.33
N SER A 188 -9.83 18.19 -23.27
CA SER A 188 -10.56 18.52 -24.51
C SER A 188 -10.38 17.49 -25.64
N ASN A 189 -9.37 16.63 -25.60
CA ASN A 189 -9.05 15.71 -26.69
C ASN A 189 -9.03 14.23 -26.27
N SER A 190 -9.50 13.90 -25.06
CA SER A 190 -9.36 12.55 -24.48
C SER A 190 -10.65 11.81 -24.18
N ALA A 191 -11.81 12.33 -24.63
CA ALA A 191 -13.10 11.68 -24.41
C ALA A 191 -13.05 10.19 -24.85
N GLY A 192 -13.41 9.28 -23.95
CA GLY A 192 -13.39 7.84 -24.18
C GLY A 192 -12.02 7.16 -24.17
N VAL A 193 -10.92 7.90 -23.98
CA VAL A 193 -9.56 7.31 -23.88
C VAL A 193 -9.42 6.53 -22.58
N TYR A 194 -8.79 5.35 -22.63
CA TYR A 194 -8.64 4.42 -21.50
C TYR A 194 -9.98 4.08 -20.81
N SER A 195 -11.00 3.86 -21.61
CA SER A 195 -12.33 3.45 -21.18
C SER A 195 -12.56 1.98 -21.49
N ALA A 196 -12.86 1.19 -20.45
CA ALA A 196 -13.24 -0.20 -20.58
C ALA A 196 -14.66 -0.42 -20.04
N THR A 197 -15.40 -1.37 -20.60
CA THR A 197 -16.68 -1.80 -20.03
C THR A 197 -16.43 -2.40 -18.64
N ASN A 198 -17.04 -1.80 -17.63
CA ASN A 198 -17.01 -2.27 -16.26
C ASN A 198 -18.37 -1.97 -15.62
N LEU A 199 -18.98 -2.97 -14.98
CA LEU A 199 -20.33 -2.84 -14.42
C LEU A 199 -20.32 -1.99 -13.15
N GLU A 200 -19.32 -2.15 -12.31
CA GLU A 200 -19.22 -1.39 -11.07
C GLU A 200 -18.71 0.03 -11.31
N PHE A 201 -17.73 0.20 -12.19
CA PHE A 201 -17.10 1.47 -12.51
C PHE A 201 -17.27 1.85 -13.99
N PRO A 202 -18.52 2.08 -14.45
CA PRO A 202 -18.78 2.39 -15.85
C PRO A 202 -18.11 3.70 -16.26
N PRO A 203 -17.47 3.77 -17.44
CA PRO A 203 -16.83 4.99 -17.88
C PRO A 203 -17.86 6.08 -18.22
N ASN A 204 -17.53 7.33 -17.88
CA ASN A 204 -18.20 8.49 -18.43
C ASN A 204 -17.64 8.75 -19.85
N PRO A 205 -18.44 8.69 -20.91
CA PRO A 205 -17.96 8.83 -22.29
C PRO A 205 -17.46 10.24 -22.64
N ALA A 206 -17.75 11.23 -21.80
CA ALA A 206 -17.34 12.62 -22.03
C ALA A 206 -15.92 12.91 -21.57
N VAL A 207 -15.29 12.02 -20.80
CA VAL A 207 -13.94 12.23 -20.24
C VAL A 207 -12.99 11.11 -20.65
N GLY A 208 -11.68 11.32 -20.44
CA GLY A 208 -10.66 10.31 -20.68
C GLY A 208 -9.90 10.00 -19.40
N TYR A 209 -9.57 8.71 -19.23
CA TYR A 209 -8.91 8.17 -18.05
C TYR A 209 -7.44 7.87 -18.33
N TYR A 210 -6.77 8.79 -19.06
CA TYR A 210 -5.34 8.74 -19.34
C TYR A 210 -4.52 8.92 -18.07
N GLY A 211 -3.22 8.57 -18.14
CA GLY A 211 -2.31 8.58 -16.99
C GLY A 211 -2.20 9.94 -16.30
N ARG A 212 -2.42 9.98 -14.98
CA ARG A 212 -2.29 11.19 -14.16
C ARG A 212 -1.59 10.88 -12.84
N GLY A 213 -0.91 11.88 -12.31
CA GLY A 213 -0.20 11.80 -11.04
C GLY A 213 1.08 10.96 -11.09
N PRO A 214 1.74 10.70 -9.94
CA PRO A 214 3.07 10.09 -9.89
C PRO A 214 3.12 8.67 -10.46
N ILE A 215 2.03 7.89 -10.33
CA ILE A 215 1.94 6.51 -10.82
C ILE A 215 1.30 6.41 -12.20
N GLN A 216 0.92 7.55 -12.81
CA GLN A 216 0.18 7.61 -14.07
C GLN A 216 -1.08 6.74 -14.02
N LEU A 217 -1.91 6.97 -12.99
CA LEU A 217 -3.19 6.25 -12.80
C LEU A 217 -4.03 6.34 -14.08
N SER A 218 -4.37 5.20 -14.66
CA SER A 218 -5.08 5.07 -15.94
C SER A 218 -6.25 4.12 -15.82
N TRP A 219 -7.19 4.18 -16.77
CA TRP A 219 -8.41 3.39 -16.88
C TRP A 219 -9.52 3.74 -15.89
N ASN A 220 -10.76 3.79 -16.40
CA ASN A 220 -11.95 4.14 -15.60
C ASN A 220 -12.10 3.31 -14.34
N TYR A 221 -11.85 2.00 -14.37
CA TYR A 221 -12.01 1.14 -13.21
C TYR A 221 -11.01 1.48 -12.08
N ASN A 222 -9.78 1.90 -12.39
CA ASN A 222 -8.82 2.36 -11.38
C ASN A 222 -9.25 3.71 -10.79
N TYR A 223 -9.70 4.66 -11.63
CA TYR A 223 -10.24 5.93 -11.14
C TYR A 223 -11.47 5.73 -10.26
N GLY A 224 -12.39 4.84 -10.68
CA GLY A 224 -13.60 4.52 -9.92
C GLY A 224 -13.31 3.87 -8.57
N GLN A 225 -12.39 2.89 -8.52
CA GLN A 225 -11.97 2.25 -7.29
C GLN A 225 -11.27 3.24 -6.34
N PHE A 226 -10.32 4.02 -6.85
CA PHE A 226 -9.64 5.04 -6.04
C PHE A 226 -10.61 6.11 -5.54
N SER A 227 -11.57 6.54 -6.37
CA SER A 227 -12.64 7.45 -5.96
C SER A 227 -13.49 6.88 -4.84
N LYS A 228 -13.89 5.60 -4.97
CA LYS A 228 -14.68 4.92 -3.95
C LYS A 228 -13.90 4.78 -2.65
N PHE A 229 -12.61 4.43 -2.72
CA PHE A 229 -11.71 4.37 -1.57
C PHE A 229 -11.59 5.71 -0.85
N MET A 230 -11.37 6.81 -1.58
CA MET A 230 -11.11 8.12 -0.96
C MET A 230 -12.38 8.83 -0.48
N PHE A 231 -13.46 8.72 -1.24
CA PHE A 231 -14.65 9.58 -1.08
C PHE A 231 -15.93 8.81 -0.74
N ASN A 232 -15.88 7.47 -0.71
CA ASN A 232 -17.07 6.62 -0.66
C ASN A 232 -18.06 6.88 -1.83
N ASP A 233 -17.59 7.52 -2.90
CA ASP A 233 -18.35 7.80 -4.11
C ASP A 233 -17.46 7.60 -5.34
N LYS A 234 -17.84 6.62 -6.19
CA LYS A 234 -17.09 6.30 -7.40
C LYS A 234 -17.14 7.39 -8.46
N ASN A 235 -18.21 8.20 -8.47
CA ASN A 235 -18.45 9.16 -9.54
C ASN A 235 -17.56 10.40 -9.44
N ILE A 236 -17.01 10.74 -8.28
CA ILE A 236 -16.16 11.93 -8.11
C ILE A 236 -15.02 11.92 -9.13
N LEU A 237 -14.28 10.82 -9.25
CA LEU A 237 -13.19 10.72 -10.22
C LEU A 237 -13.62 10.08 -11.55
N LEU A 238 -14.74 9.37 -11.61
CA LEU A 238 -15.28 8.94 -12.90
C LEU A 238 -15.80 10.13 -13.72
N ASP A 239 -16.36 11.13 -13.07
CA ASP A 239 -16.84 12.35 -13.76
C ASP A 239 -15.77 13.43 -13.88
N ASN A 240 -14.82 13.47 -12.92
CA ASN A 240 -13.77 14.50 -12.88
C ASN A 240 -12.39 13.89 -12.66
N PRO A 241 -11.85 13.09 -13.60
CA PRO A 241 -10.53 12.45 -13.46
C PRO A 241 -9.41 13.49 -13.35
N ASP A 242 -9.59 14.71 -13.82
CA ASP A 242 -8.63 15.81 -13.78
C ASP A 242 -8.34 16.31 -12.36
N LEU A 243 -9.11 15.93 -11.35
CA LEU A 243 -8.78 16.18 -9.95
C LEU A 243 -7.41 15.60 -9.58
N VAL A 244 -7.03 14.43 -10.17
CA VAL A 244 -5.73 13.79 -9.91
C VAL A 244 -4.56 14.59 -10.52
N GLN A 245 -4.79 15.43 -11.53
CA GLN A 245 -3.74 16.29 -12.10
C GLN A 245 -3.83 17.74 -11.62
N SER A 246 -4.83 18.10 -10.81
CA SER A 246 -4.99 19.45 -10.28
C SER A 246 -4.73 19.55 -8.77
N ASP A 247 -4.76 18.44 -8.05
CA ASP A 247 -4.47 18.32 -6.62
C ASP A 247 -3.26 17.41 -6.40
N GLY A 248 -2.12 17.98 -6.02
CA GLY A 248 -0.87 17.24 -5.80
C GLY A 248 -0.93 16.27 -4.62
N VAL A 249 -1.74 16.55 -3.59
CA VAL A 249 -1.96 15.64 -2.46
C VAL A 249 -2.76 14.43 -2.91
N LEU A 250 -3.86 14.66 -3.64
CA LEU A 250 -4.69 13.58 -4.19
C LEU A 250 -3.89 12.73 -5.19
N ALA A 251 -3.03 13.35 -5.99
CA ALA A 251 -2.14 12.67 -6.91
C ALA A 251 -1.19 11.70 -6.18
N PHE A 252 -0.53 12.14 -5.11
CA PHE A 252 0.31 11.23 -4.30
C PHE A 252 -0.50 10.15 -3.58
N LYS A 253 -1.69 10.47 -3.07
CA LYS A 253 -2.58 9.45 -2.49
C LYS A 253 -2.96 8.38 -3.52
N SER A 254 -3.17 8.74 -4.80
CA SER A 254 -3.46 7.75 -5.85
C SER A 254 -2.30 6.79 -6.07
N ALA A 255 -1.06 7.28 -5.99
CA ALA A 255 0.13 6.46 -6.12
C ALA A 255 0.33 5.54 -4.91
N ILE A 256 0.16 6.05 -3.68
CA ILE A 256 0.26 5.24 -2.46
C ILE A 256 -0.87 4.20 -2.41
N TRP A 257 -2.09 4.58 -2.77
CA TRP A 257 -3.20 3.65 -2.87
C TRP A 257 -2.90 2.50 -3.85
N PHE A 258 -2.46 2.81 -5.07
CA PHE A 258 -2.11 1.80 -6.07
C PHE A 258 -0.97 0.89 -5.61
N TRP A 259 -0.01 1.43 -4.85
CA TRP A 259 1.11 0.71 -4.29
C TRP A 259 0.71 -0.27 -3.18
N MET A 260 -0.20 0.15 -2.30
CA MET A 260 -0.62 -0.59 -1.11
C MET A 260 -1.73 -1.60 -1.38
N MET A 261 -2.61 -1.33 -2.38
CA MET A 261 -3.76 -2.18 -2.65
C MET A 261 -3.39 -3.37 -3.51
N PRO A 262 -3.66 -4.60 -3.07
CA PRO A 262 -3.68 -5.75 -3.97
C PRO A 262 -4.84 -5.64 -4.95
N GLN A 263 -4.60 -6.10 -6.15
CA GLN A 263 -5.62 -6.21 -7.20
C GLN A 263 -5.69 -7.67 -7.63
N CYS A 264 -6.43 -8.48 -6.88
CA CYS A 264 -6.50 -9.92 -7.11
C CYS A 264 -6.74 -10.24 -8.60
N PRO A 265 -5.93 -11.14 -9.20
CA PRO A 265 -4.97 -12.03 -8.53
C PRO A 265 -3.56 -11.45 -8.29
N LYS A 266 -3.34 -10.15 -8.35
CA LYS A 266 -2.02 -9.53 -8.11
C LYS A 266 -1.85 -9.11 -6.65
N PRO A 267 -0.71 -9.44 -5.98
CA PRO A 267 -0.37 -8.85 -4.70
C PRO A 267 -0.13 -7.34 -4.82
N SER A 268 -0.06 -6.63 -3.72
CA SER A 268 0.39 -5.23 -3.75
C SER A 268 1.91 -5.14 -3.85
N CYS A 269 2.41 -4.00 -4.33
CA CYS A 269 3.84 -3.71 -4.32
C CYS A 269 4.40 -3.70 -2.89
N HIS A 270 3.63 -3.19 -1.92
CA HIS A 270 3.96 -3.22 -0.50
C HIS A 270 4.18 -4.65 0.00
N MET A 271 3.24 -5.57 -0.28
CA MET A 271 3.36 -6.97 0.12
C MET A 271 4.63 -7.62 -0.41
N VAL A 272 4.97 -7.34 -1.66
CA VAL A 272 6.14 -7.90 -2.32
C VAL A 272 7.45 -7.34 -1.73
N MET A 273 7.49 -6.04 -1.43
CA MET A 273 8.68 -5.38 -0.89
C MET A 273 8.97 -5.75 0.58
N HIS A 274 7.95 -6.19 1.32
CA HIS A 274 8.06 -6.62 2.71
C HIS A 274 8.05 -8.16 2.89
N ASP A 275 8.20 -8.92 1.80
CA ASP A 275 8.15 -10.39 1.81
C ASP A 275 6.86 -10.97 2.44
N LEU A 276 5.75 -10.20 2.40
CA LEU A 276 4.42 -10.66 2.83
C LEU A 276 3.78 -11.56 1.79
N TRP A 277 4.22 -11.44 0.56
CA TRP A 277 3.91 -12.31 -0.54
C TRP A 277 5.22 -12.80 -1.18
N ILE A 278 5.37 -14.10 -1.25
CA ILE A 278 6.52 -14.77 -1.88
C ILE A 278 5.95 -15.75 -2.90
N PRO A 279 6.44 -15.74 -4.16
CA PRO A 279 5.96 -16.66 -5.17
C PRO A 279 6.15 -18.10 -4.72
N ASP A 280 5.14 -18.94 -4.91
CA ASP A 280 5.26 -20.38 -4.68
C ASP A 280 6.19 -20.99 -5.74
N MET A 281 7.38 -21.33 -5.31
CA MET A 281 8.40 -21.95 -6.15
C MET A 281 8.04 -23.38 -6.59
N LEU A 282 7.04 -24.00 -5.98
CA LEU A 282 6.63 -25.38 -6.28
C LEU A 282 5.66 -25.45 -7.47
N SER A 283 4.88 -24.41 -7.70
CA SER A 283 3.94 -24.33 -8.82
C SER A 283 4.61 -23.91 -10.14
N TYR A 284 5.90 -23.53 -10.10
CA TYR A 284 6.65 -23.09 -11.29
C TYR A 284 7.76 -24.05 -11.63
N SER A 285 7.92 -24.33 -12.94
CA SER A 285 9.06 -25.10 -13.42
C SER A 285 10.37 -24.41 -12.99
N ALA A 286 11.36 -25.18 -12.55
CA ALA A 286 12.66 -24.71 -12.08
C ALA A 286 13.41 -23.80 -13.09
N SER A 287 12.93 -23.71 -14.33
CA SER A 287 13.48 -22.83 -15.38
C SER A 287 12.97 -21.38 -15.30
N LYS A 288 11.93 -21.09 -14.51
CA LYS A 288 11.34 -19.77 -14.36
C LYS A 288 11.61 -19.27 -12.93
N MET A 289 12.81 -18.77 -12.69
CA MET A 289 13.19 -18.24 -11.39
C MET A 289 12.58 -16.86 -11.18
N TYR A 290 11.44 -16.83 -10.49
CA TYR A 290 10.89 -15.56 -9.98
C TYR A 290 11.74 -15.08 -8.83
N GLN A 291 12.11 -13.82 -8.92
CA GLN A 291 12.82 -13.19 -7.83
C GLN A 291 11.83 -12.41 -6.98
N LYS A 292 11.89 -12.60 -5.67
CA LYS A 292 11.13 -11.82 -4.72
C LYS A 292 11.58 -10.36 -4.71
N GLY A 293 10.73 -9.47 -4.25
CA GLY A 293 11.06 -8.06 -4.09
C GLY A 293 10.82 -7.23 -5.35
N PHE A 294 11.71 -6.31 -5.65
CA PHE A 294 11.53 -5.25 -6.65
C PHE A 294 11.07 -5.75 -8.03
N ALA A 295 11.55 -6.89 -8.49
CA ALA A 295 11.18 -7.45 -9.80
C ALA A 295 9.67 -7.58 -10.00
N HIS A 296 8.94 -7.95 -8.95
CA HIS A 296 7.49 -8.10 -9.01
C HIS A 296 6.74 -6.77 -9.07
N THR A 297 7.30 -5.69 -8.55
CA THR A 297 6.66 -4.37 -8.64
C THR A 297 6.49 -3.94 -10.10
N ASN A 298 7.41 -4.32 -10.98
CA ASN A 298 7.31 -4.06 -12.42
C ASN A 298 6.11 -4.77 -13.04
N ASN A 299 5.90 -6.03 -12.67
CA ASN A 299 4.74 -6.82 -13.13
C ASN A 299 3.42 -6.25 -12.60
N ILE A 300 3.39 -5.82 -11.35
CA ILE A 300 2.18 -5.27 -10.73
C ILE A 300 1.79 -3.95 -11.40
N ILE A 301 2.74 -3.05 -11.61
CA ILE A 301 2.48 -1.70 -12.10
C ILE A 301 2.18 -1.69 -13.60
N ASN A 302 3.03 -2.32 -14.43
CA ASN A 302 2.89 -2.23 -15.88
C ASN A 302 3.29 -3.52 -16.63
N GLY A 303 3.17 -4.67 -15.99
CA GLY A 303 3.60 -5.97 -16.55
C GLY A 303 2.94 -6.33 -17.88
N GLY A 304 1.68 -5.94 -18.07
CA GLY A 304 0.97 -6.19 -19.32
C GLY A 304 1.62 -5.56 -20.55
N LEU A 305 2.25 -4.41 -20.41
CA LEU A 305 2.92 -3.70 -21.50
C LEU A 305 4.44 -3.93 -21.49
N GLU A 306 5.07 -3.92 -20.32
CA GLU A 306 6.53 -3.98 -20.23
C GLU A 306 7.06 -5.41 -20.22
N CYS A 307 6.35 -6.34 -19.57
CA CYS A 307 6.79 -7.72 -19.41
C CYS A 307 6.30 -8.65 -20.54
N ARG A 308 5.28 -8.25 -21.29
CA ARG A 308 4.71 -9.00 -22.43
C ARG A 308 5.14 -8.45 -23.78
N SER A 309 6.08 -7.51 -23.83
CA SER A 309 6.54 -6.94 -25.10
C SER A 309 7.25 -8.00 -25.94
N THR A 310 6.77 -8.17 -27.18
CA THR A 310 7.43 -9.01 -28.19
C THR A 310 8.71 -8.36 -28.72
N SER A 311 8.95 -7.10 -28.43
CA SER A 311 10.17 -6.35 -28.75
C SER A 311 11.15 -6.46 -27.59
N ALA A 312 12.16 -7.30 -27.75
CA ALA A 312 13.22 -7.47 -26.75
C ALA A 312 13.88 -6.14 -26.34
N GLN A 313 13.99 -5.18 -27.25
CA GLN A 313 14.58 -3.87 -26.97
C GLN A 313 13.69 -3.02 -26.08
N ALA A 314 12.38 -2.90 -26.37
CA ALA A 314 11.45 -2.11 -25.56
C ALA A 314 11.29 -2.68 -24.15
N PHE A 315 11.28 -4.00 -24.03
CA PHE A 315 11.30 -4.70 -22.74
C PHE A 315 12.57 -4.37 -21.97
N THR A 316 13.74 -4.56 -22.57
CA THR A 316 15.03 -4.34 -21.93
C THR A 316 15.17 -2.91 -21.43
N ASP A 317 14.80 -1.91 -22.25
CA ASP A 317 14.97 -0.51 -21.89
C ASP A 317 14.09 -0.10 -20.70
N LYS A 318 12.83 -0.48 -20.69
CA LYS A 318 11.88 -0.06 -19.65
C LYS A 318 12.17 -0.72 -18.31
N VAL A 319 12.34 -2.02 -18.29
CA VAL A 319 12.65 -2.79 -17.08
C VAL A 319 14.04 -2.43 -16.56
N PHE A 320 15.00 -2.24 -17.46
CA PHE A 320 16.33 -1.76 -17.12
C PHE A 320 16.31 -0.42 -16.39
N LEU A 321 15.57 0.55 -16.90
CA LEU A 321 15.47 1.87 -16.29
C LEU A 321 14.86 1.83 -14.89
N ARG A 322 13.82 1.01 -14.66
CA ARG A 322 13.25 0.83 -13.31
C ARG A 322 14.29 0.27 -12.35
N SER A 323 15.07 -0.73 -12.77
CA SER A 323 16.09 -1.34 -11.91
C SER A 323 17.26 -0.40 -11.62
N GLU A 324 17.70 0.37 -12.61
CA GLU A 324 18.77 1.36 -12.40
C GLU A 324 18.33 2.51 -11.50
N LEU A 325 17.08 2.98 -11.64
CA LEU A 325 16.49 3.95 -10.72
C LEU A 325 16.40 3.37 -9.30
N TYR A 326 15.99 2.12 -9.15
CA TYR A 326 15.93 1.47 -7.84
C TYR A 326 17.30 1.40 -7.17
N LYS A 327 18.33 0.94 -7.89
CA LYS A 327 19.73 0.92 -7.39
C LYS A 327 20.20 2.32 -6.99
N TYR A 328 19.89 3.32 -7.80
CA TYR A 328 20.25 4.72 -7.52
C TYR A 328 19.62 5.20 -6.21
N TYR A 329 18.30 5.00 -6.02
CA TYR A 329 17.62 5.42 -4.80
C TYR A 329 18.05 4.61 -3.58
N LEU A 330 18.36 3.33 -3.71
CA LEU A 330 18.99 2.57 -2.62
C LEU A 330 20.30 3.21 -2.16
N GLY A 331 21.17 3.58 -3.09
CA GLY A 331 22.42 4.28 -2.77
C GLY A 331 22.19 5.61 -2.04
N ILE A 332 21.22 6.42 -2.49
CA ILE A 332 20.85 7.67 -1.82
C ILE A 332 20.30 7.43 -0.41
N LEU A 333 19.58 6.35 -0.19
CA LEU A 333 19.03 5.98 1.13
C LEU A 333 20.06 5.26 2.02
N GLY A 334 21.33 5.18 1.58
CA GLY A 334 22.47 4.75 2.38
C GLY A 334 22.79 3.26 2.30
N PHE A 335 22.34 2.55 1.27
CA PHE A 335 22.79 1.18 0.98
C PHE A 335 24.16 1.20 0.31
N ASP A 336 25.04 0.32 0.74
CA ASP A 336 26.33 0.12 0.07
C ASP A 336 26.22 -0.78 -1.15
N ALA A 337 27.32 -0.86 -1.93
CA ALA A 337 27.36 -1.63 -3.16
C ALA A 337 27.07 -3.13 -2.95
N SER A 338 27.46 -3.70 -1.81
CA SER A 338 27.22 -5.10 -1.47
C SER A 338 25.74 -5.35 -1.19
N GLN A 339 25.10 -4.45 -0.44
CA GLN A 339 23.68 -4.50 -0.15
C GLN A 339 22.85 -4.35 -1.43
N ILE A 340 23.23 -3.43 -2.32
CA ILE A 340 22.55 -3.24 -3.61
C ILE A 340 22.72 -4.48 -4.51
N ALA A 341 23.90 -5.08 -4.53
CA ALA A 341 24.14 -6.32 -5.29
C ALA A 341 23.32 -7.50 -4.77
N ALA A 342 23.03 -7.54 -3.46
CA ALA A 342 22.21 -8.57 -2.84
C ALA A 342 20.71 -8.49 -3.24
N GLU A 343 20.25 -7.37 -3.81
CA GLU A 343 18.88 -7.23 -4.36
C GLU A 343 18.66 -8.06 -5.64
N ASN A 344 19.70 -8.70 -6.15
CA ASN A 344 19.67 -9.66 -7.26
C ASN A 344 19.02 -9.11 -8.55
N LEU A 345 19.44 -7.92 -8.95
CA LEU A 345 18.94 -7.22 -10.14
C LEU A 345 19.81 -7.48 -11.39
N ASN A 346 20.59 -8.56 -11.40
CA ASN A 346 21.60 -8.85 -12.43
C ASN A 346 21.06 -9.64 -13.61
N GLY A 347 19.93 -9.38 -14.13
CA GLY A 347 19.43 -10.03 -15.33
C GLY A 347 18.06 -9.48 -15.69
N TYR A 348 18.00 -8.79 -16.79
CA TYR A 348 16.75 -8.13 -17.21
C TYR A 348 15.65 -9.13 -17.55
N SER A 349 15.99 -10.32 -18.01
CA SER A 349 15.07 -11.43 -18.28
C SER A 349 14.41 -11.98 -17.01
N THR A 350 14.96 -11.69 -15.83
CA THR A 350 14.43 -12.14 -14.54
C THR A 350 13.66 -11.07 -13.79
N LEU A 351 13.67 -9.81 -14.26
CA LEU A 351 12.97 -8.70 -13.62
C LEU A 351 11.48 -8.63 -13.99
N CYS A 352 11.13 -9.22 -15.11
CA CYS A 352 9.76 -9.46 -15.50
C CYS A 352 9.55 -10.93 -15.75
N TYR A 353 8.36 -11.39 -15.54
CA TYR A 353 7.95 -12.71 -15.97
C TYR A 353 8.09 -12.80 -17.49
N GLU A 354 8.95 -13.70 -17.99
CA GLU A 354 9.02 -13.99 -19.41
C GLU A 354 7.71 -14.65 -19.85
N SER A 355 6.99 -13.93 -20.65
CA SER A 355 5.63 -14.20 -21.01
C SER A 355 5.48 -15.47 -21.84
N GLU A 356 4.90 -16.46 -21.26
CA GLU A 356 3.87 -17.21 -21.98
C GLU A 356 2.57 -16.43 -21.83
N THR A 357 1.75 -16.40 -22.84
CA THR A 357 0.61 -15.49 -22.99
C THR A 357 -0.47 -15.54 -21.89
N ASN A 358 -0.40 -16.48 -20.95
CA ASN A 358 -1.34 -16.67 -19.84
C ASN A 358 -0.64 -16.66 -18.47
N ALA A 359 0.63 -16.41 -18.42
CA ALA A 359 1.42 -16.64 -17.25
C ALA A 359 1.16 -15.65 -16.10
N MET A 360 0.55 -14.51 -16.36
CA MET A 360 0.19 -13.57 -15.31
C MET A 360 -1.04 -14.04 -14.52
N GLU A 361 -1.95 -14.75 -15.14
CA GLU A 361 -3.15 -15.28 -14.47
C GLU A 361 -2.79 -16.47 -13.57
N ASP A 362 -1.87 -17.32 -14.02
CA ASP A 362 -1.38 -18.47 -13.24
C ASP A 362 -0.38 -18.07 -12.16
N TYR A 363 0.31 -16.96 -12.34
CA TYR A 363 1.46 -16.57 -11.54
C TYR A 363 1.10 -15.76 -10.31
N VAL A 364 0.14 -14.89 -10.43
CA VAL A 364 -0.29 -14.03 -9.34
C VAL A 364 -1.54 -14.64 -8.71
N ASP A 365 -1.37 -15.84 -8.20
CA ASP A 365 -2.33 -16.37 -7.24
C ASP A 365 -2.33 -15.42 -6.03
N CYS A 366 -3.50 -14.92 -5.68
CA CYS A 366 -3.65 -14.02 -4.56
C CYS A 366 -3.53 -14.83 -3.27
N GLN A 367 -2.30 -15.25 -2.92
CA GLN A 367 -2.01 -16.00 -1.72
C GLN A 367 -2.09 -15.09 -0.50
N LEU A 368 -3.26 -14.50 -0.28
CA LEU A 368 -3.53 -13.72 0.93
C LEU A 368 -3.46 -14.59 2.19
N ASP A 369 -3.60 -15.91 2.08
CA ASP A 369 -3.37 -16.86 3.16
C ASP A 369 -1.95 -16.80 3.72
N ASN A 370 -0.95 -16.55 2.88
CA ASN A 370 0.42 -16.34 3.32
C ASN A 370 0.63 -14.99 4.03
N MET A 371 -0.26 -14.04 3.87
CA MET A 371 -0.22 -12.79 4.67
C MET A 371 -0.57 -13.03 6.14
N LEU A 372 -1.45 -13.97 6.43
CA LEU A 372 -1.81 -14.33 7.80
C LEU A 372 -0.76 -15.26 8.43
N GLY A 373 0.04 -15.97 7.60
CA GLY A 373 1.10 -16.87 8.04
C GLY A 373 2.50 -16.27 8.01
N SER A 374 2.75 -15.22 7.23
CA SER A 374 4.07 -14.59 7.06
C SER A 374 4.26 -13.28 7.81
N ILE A 375 3.58 -13.06 8.93
CA ILE A 375 4.04 -12.13 9.96
C ILE A 375 5.32 -12.70 10.62
N GLU A 376 6.09 -13.47 9.85
CA GLU A 376 7.39 -13.97 10.25
C GLU A 376 8.49 -13.28 9.42
N ASN A 377 8.97 -12.14 9.91
CA ASN A 377 10.40 -11.85 10.13
C ASN A 377 10.65 -10.37 10.39
N ASN A 378 10.84 -10.15 11.60
CA ASN A 378 11.53 -9.15 12.41
C ASN A 378 10.63 -8.34 13.33
N THR A 379 10.71 -8.76 14.55
CA THR A 379 10.42 -8.20 15.86
C THR A 379 9.08 -8.58 16.43
N GLU A 380 8.76 -9.61 16.85
CA GLU A 380 7.73 -10.24 17.67
C GLU A 380 7.21 -11.49 16.95
N ILE A 381 8.06 -12.51 16.87
CA ILE A 381 7.57 -13.85 16.49
C ILE A 381 6.63 -14.29 17.60
N VAL A 382 5.35 -14.42 17.28
CA VAL A 382 4.37 -15.01 18.18
C VAL A 382 3.72 -16.19 17.49
N GLN A 383 3.92 -17.38 18.05
CA GLN A 383 3.32 -18.63 17.58
C GLN A 383 2.43 -19.23 18.65
N ILE A 384 1.25 -19.68 18.29
CA ILE A 384 0.31 -20.32 19.22
C ILE A 384 -0.08 -21.68 18.67
N PHE A 385 0.35 -22.75 19.34
CA PHE A 385 0.04 -24.11 18.91
C PHE A 385 -0.05 -25.08 20.09
N PRO A 386 -0.79 -26.18 19.96
CA PRO A 386 -1.76 -26.45 18.91
C PRO A 386 -2.98 -25.52 19.03
N ASN A 387 -3.51 -25.11 17.90
CA ASN A 387 -4.77 -24.36 17.84
C ASN A 387 -5.58 -24.87 16.62
N PRO A 388 -6.69 -25.58 16.81
CA PRO A 388 -7.43 -25.82 18.08
C PRO A 388 -6.71 -26.68 19.12
N THR A 389 -7.12 -26.53 20.39
CA THR A 389 -6.60 -27.35 21.52
C THR A 389 -7.69 -27.63 22.55
N SER A 390 -7.53 -28.78 23.28
CA SER A 390 -8.45 -29.15 24.36
C SER A 390 -7.95 -28.80 25.75
N LYS A 391 -6.62 -28.65 25.96
CA LYS A 391 -6.06 -28.48 27.31
C LYS A 391 -5.02 -27.35 27.39
N ASN A 392 -3.97 -27.45 26.59
CA ASN A 392 -2.82 -26.59 26.69
C ASN A 392 -2.45 -26.03 25.30
N LEU A 393 -1.96 -24.84 25.27
CA LEU A 393 -1.30 -24.26 24.11
C LEU A 393 0.10 -23.80 24.50
N GLN A 394 0.96 -23.73 23.53
CA GLN A 394 2.30 -23.18 23.66
C GLN A 394 2.32 -21.83 22.94
N LEU A 395 2.75 -20.81 23.65
CA LEU A 395 3.03 -19.50 23.14
C LEU A 395 4.51 -19.40 22.85
N GLY A 396 4.90 -19.42 21.57
CA GLY A 396 6.25 -19.15 21.10
C GLY A 396 6.43 -17.67 20.83
N VAL A 397 7.49 -17.06 21.38
CA VAL A 397 7.77 -15.63 21.21
C VAL A 397 9.24 -15.36 21.00
N SER A 398 9.55 -14.23 20.35
CA SER A 398 10.91 -13.69 20.28
C SER A 398 11.40 -13.14 21.63
N GLU A 399 12.71 -12.97 21.77
CA GLU A 399 13.34 -12.54 23.05
C GLU A 399 12.85 -11.18 23.54
N ASP A 400 12.49 -10.29 22.66
CA ASP A 400 12.00 -8.94 22.94
C ASP A 400 10.64 -8.91 23.64
N LEU A 401 9.87 -10.01 23.57
CA LEU A 401 8.61 -10.16 24.28
C LEU A 401 8.73 -10.84 25.66
N LEU A 402 9.92 -11.24 26.07
CA LEU A 402 10.11 -11.80 27.40
C LEU A 402 9.83 -10.72 28.46
N GLY A 403 9.00 -11.10 29.44
CA GLY A 403 8.55 -10.20 30.50
C GLY A 403 7.28 -9.39 30.15
N ALA A 404 6.81 -9.41 28.89
CA ALA A 404 5.53 -8.84 28.53
C ALA A 404 4.37 -9.65 29.15
N SER A 405 3.26 -8.99 29.47
CA SER A 405 2.05 -9.69 29.92
C SER A 405 1.21 -10.12 28.74
N TYR A 406 0.51 -11.24 28.91
CA TYR A 406 -0.55 -11.63 27.98
C TYR A 406 -1.90 -11.74 28.71
N GLU A 407 -2.97 -11.50 27.98
CA GLU A 407 -4.33 -11.55 28.46
C GLU A 407 -5.17 -12.41 27.52
N ILE A 408 -6.06 -13.25 28.09
CA ILE A 408 -7.02 -14.04 27.31
C ILE A 408 -8.44 -13.54 27.63
N TYR A 409 -9.20 -13.30 26.58
CA TYR A 409 -10.57 -12.83 26.62
C TYR A 409 -11.51 -13.88 26.02
N ASP A 410 -12.73 -13.98 26.53
CA ASP A 410 -13.78 -14.75 25.89
C ASP A 410 -14.40 -13.99 24.68
N ASN A 411 -15.35 -14.62 24.01
CA ASN A 411 -16.01 -14.09 22.82
C ASN A 411 -16.89 -12.87 23.05
N ILE A 412 -17.15 -12.48 24.32
CA ILE A 412 -17.87 -11.26 24.70
C ILE A 412 -16.93 -10.18 25.27
N GLY A 413 -15.60 -10.39 25.18
CA GLY A 413 -14.59 -9.43 25.63
C GLY A 413 -14.31 -9.44 27.14
N LYS A 414 -14.79 -10.45 27.89
CA LYS A 414 -14.47 -10.59 29.32
C LYS A 414 -13.09 -11.24 29.46
N LYS A 415 -12.20 -10.61 30.22
CA LYS A 415 -10.89 -11.17 30.53
C LYS A 415 -11.04 -12.42 31.43
N VAL A 416 -10.50 -13.56 30.96
CA VAL A 416 -10.58 -14.85 31.63
C VAL A 416 -9.22 -15.34 32.16
N MET A 417 -8.12 -14.78 31.65
CA MET A 417 -6.76 -15.12 32.09
C MET A 417 -5.81 -13.96 31.84
N THR A 418 -4.78 -13.85 32.67
CA THR A 418 -3.62 -12.96 32.46
C THR A 418 -2.41 -13.58 33.14
N ASP A 419 -1.22 -13.48 32.51
CA ASP A 419 0.06 -13.92 33.05
C ASP A 419 1.21 -13.23 32.28
N ILE A 420 2.44 -13.55 32.63
CA ILE A 420 3.66 -12.99 32.06
C ILE A 420 4.36 -14.05 31.18
N ILE A 421 4.92 -13.61 30.06
CA ILE A 421 5.72 -14.43 29.17
C ILE A 421 7.09 -14.65 29.81
N GLN A 422 7.34 -15.87 30.33
CA GLN A 422 8.53 -16.18 31.11
C GLN A 422 9.68 -16.77 30.27
N SER A 423 9.35 -17.32 29.11
CA SER A 423 10.32 -17.94 28.21
C SER A 423 9.86 -17.84 26.76
N GLN A 424 10.77 -18.03 25.81
CA GLN A 424 10.45 -18.06 24.37
C GLN A 424 9.39 -19.14 24.02
N HIS A 425 9.19 -20.13 24.88
CA HIS A 425 8.17 -21.16 24.77
C HIS A 425 7.39 -21.25 26.07
N THR A 426 6.36 -20.40 26.21
CA THR A 426 5.52 -20.35 27.40
C THR A 426 4.30 -21.27 27.24
N PHE A 427 4.11 -22.23 28.17
CA PHE A 427 2.95 -23.10 28.19
C PHE A 427 1.78 -22.45 28.92
N ILE A 428 0.62 -22.43 28.26
CA ILE A 428 -0.61 -21.84 28.79
C ILE A 428 -1.67 -22.94 28.92
N SER A 429 -2.13 -23.22 30.15
CA SER A 429 -3.21 -24.16 30.35
C SER A 429 -4.56 -23.47 30.28
N ILE A 430 -5.38 -23.89 29.32
CA ILE A 430 -6.77 -23.46 29.16
C ILE A 430 -7.76 -24.57 29.50
N GLU A 431 -7.31 -25.65 30.19
CA GLU A 431 -8.11 -26.82 30.51
C GLU A 431 -9.41 -26.47 31.25
N LYS A 432 -9.34 -25.45 32.13
CA LYS A 432 -10.50 -25.01 32.94
C LYS A 432 -11.46 -24.08 32.19
N LEU A 433 -11.11 -23.62 30.98
CA LEU A 433 -12.00 -22.78 30.20
C LEU A 433 -13.05 -23.63 29.49
N PRO A 434 -14.29 -23.19 29.35
CA PRO A 434 -15.29 -23.84 28.50
C PRO A 434 -14.83 -24.00 27.04
N GLU A 435 -15.43 -24.94 26.31
CA GLU A 435 -15.27 -24.99 24.85
C GLU A 435 -15.77 -23.68 24.23
N GLY A 436 -15.01 -23.16 23.23
CA GLY A 436 -15.36 -21.91 22.60
C GLY A 436 -14.19 -21.18 21.96
N ILE A 437 -14.46 -19.96 21.53
CA ILE A 437 -13.47 -19.05 20.92
C ILE A 437 -13.00 -18.05 21.98
N TYR A 438 -11.68 -17.88 22.04
CA TYR A 438 -10.99 -16.97 22.92
C TYR A 438 -10.01 -16.11 22.11
N PHE A 439 -9.60 -14.97 22.67
CA PHE A 439 -8.65 -14.06 22.09
C PHE A 439 -7.51 -13.82 23.07
N LEU A 440 -6.27 -14.13 22.65
CA LEU A 440 -5.06 -13.84 23.40
C LEU A 440 -4.45 -12.55 22.88
N THR A 441 -4.21 -11.60 23.76
CA THR A 441 -3.56 -10.31 23.45
C THR A 441 -2.27 -10.21 24.26
N ILE A 442 -1.18 -9.77 23.63
CA ILE A 442 0.10 -9.52 24.30
C ILE A 442 0.24 -8.01 24.52
N ASP A 443 0.61 -7.61 25.73
CA ASP A 443 0.84 -6.20 26.07
C ASP A 443 2.23 -5.77 25.60
N SER A 444 2.30 -5.45 24.33
CA SER A 444 3.48 -4.91 23.65
C SER A 444 3.09 -3.62 22.93
N ALA A 445 4.06 -2.94 22.32
CA ALA A 445 3.80 -1.69 21.59
C ALA A 445 2.72 -1.83 20.50
N ARG A 446 2.54 -3.06 19.95
CA ARG A 446 1.56 -3.37 18.89
C ARG A 446 0.30 -4.05 19.37
N ARG A 447 0.26 -4.54 20.58
CA ARG A 447 -0.84 -5.32 21.17
C ARG A 447 -1.42 -6.40 20.24
N PRO A 448 -0.59 -7.32 19.74
CA PRO A 448 -1.06 -8.36 18.82
C PRO A 448 -2.11 -9.25 19.51
N THR A 449 -3.18 -9.56 18.77
CA THR A 449 -4.30 -10.36 19.26
C THR A 449 -4.48 -11.61 18.41
N PHE A 450 -4.58 -12.77 19.04
CA PHE A 450 -4.65 -14.08 18.39
C PHE A 450 -5.93 -14.81 18.80
N ARG A 451 -6.59 -15.43 17.83
CA ARG A 451 -7.75 -16.29 18.08
C ARG A 451 -7.31 -17.65 18.58
N ILE A 452 -7.91 -18.12 19.65
CA ILE A 452 -7.74 -19.49 20.21
C ILE A 452 -9.06 -20.23 20.08
N VAL A 453 -9.03 -21.47 19.63
CA VAL A 453 -10.19 -22.36 19.58
C VAL A 453 -9.99 -23.47 20.61
N LYS A 454 -10.82 -23.47 21.67
CA LYS A 454 -10.89 -24.51 22.71
C LYS A 454 -11.93 -25.55 22.31
N GLN A 455 -11.50 -26.80 22.20
CA GLN A 455 -12.33 -28.00 21.90
C GLN A 455 -12.43 -28.90 23.12
#